data_8fbc95ff47412950646e33f731902075
#
_entry.id   8fbc95ff47412950646e33f731902075
#
_cell.length_a   1.000
_cell.length_b   1.000
_cell.length_c   1.000
_cell.angle_alpha   90.00
_cell.angle_beta   90.00
_cell.angle_gamma   90.00
#
_symmetry.space_group_name_H-M   'P 1'
#
loop_
_entity.id
_entity.type
_entity.pdbx_description
1 polymer ?
#
loop_
_entity_poly.entity_id
_entity_poly.type
_entity_poly.pdbx_seq_one_letter_code
_entity_poly.pdbx_strand_id
1 'polypeptide(L)' 'MKNIYEIENIMDTMPEEAFEKIMNLLDAYWTSYGAEDEAAELAEAIEPYGLTLEEITQWDAE' A
#
# COMPACT_ATOMS: atom_id res chain seq x y z
N MET A 1 9.68 8.76 -8.32
CA MET A 1 9.22 7.84 -7.27
C MET A 1 9.32 8.50 -5.91
N LYS A 2 8.32 8.30 -5.06
CA LYS A 2 8.32 8.92 -3.74
C LYS A 2 9.29 8.22 -2.80
N ASN A 3 9.90 8.99 -1.90
CA ASN A 3 10.78 8.39 -0.90
C ASN A 3 9.96 7.87 0.28
N ILE A 4 10.60 7.14 1.18
CA ILE A 4 9.95 6.52 2.32
C ILE A 4 9.23 7.54 3.20
N TYR A 5 9.80 8.71 3.38
CA TYR A 5 9.21 9.76 4.23
C TYR A 5 7.92 10.32 3.62
N GLU A 6 7.91 10.48 2.30
CA GLU A 6 6.71 10.95 1.60
C GLU A 6 5.59 9.92 1.69
N ILE A 7 5.92 8.64 1.50
CA ILE A 7 4.95 7.55 1.59
C ILE A 7 4.39 7.46 3.00
N GLU A 8 5.25 7.54 4.01
CA GLU A 8 4.83 7.51 5.40
C GLU A 8 3.89 8.67 5.74
N ASN A 9 4.19 9.86 5.23
CA ASN A 9 3.32 11.01 5.43
C ASN A 9 1.94 10.79 4.82
N ILE A 10 1.89 10.20 3.63
CA ILE A 10 0.61 9.89 2.97
C ILE A 10 -0.17 8.89 3.82
N MET A 11 0.49 7.84 4.30
CA MET A 11 -0.15 6.83 5.13
C MET A 11 -0.67 7.40 6.45
N ASP A 12 0.09 8.33 7.04
CA ASP A 12 -0.30 8.96 8.31
C ASP A 12 -1.46 9.94 8.16
N THR A 13 -1.63 10.53 6.99
CA THR A 13 -2.65 11.57 6.77
C THR A 13 -3.94 11.05 6.14
N MET A 14 -3.95 9.81 5.67
CA MET A 14 -5.18 9.26 5.09
C MET A 14 -6.17 8.89 6.18
N PRO A 15 -7.48 8.77 5.84
CA PRO A 15 -8.46 8.31 6.81
C PRO A 15 -8.11 6.94 7.39
N GLU A 16 -8.43 6.74 8.66
CA GLU A 16 -8.14 5.48 9.35
C GLU A 16 -8.69 4.26 8.61
N GLU A 17 -9.90 4.38 8.07
CA GLU A 17 -10.52 3.28 7.31
C GLU A 17 -9.69 2.91 6.09
N ALA A 18 -9.17 3.92 5.39
CA ALA A 18 -8.32 3.68 4.23
C ALA A 18 -7.00 3.04 4.64
N PHE A 19 -6.42 3.53 5.72
CA PHE A 19 -5.18 2.98 6.26
C PHE A 19 -5.35 1.50 6.61
N GLU A 20 -6.39 1.17 7.36
CA GLU A 20 -6.65 -0.22 7.75
C GLU A 20 -6.87 -1.13 6.55
N LYS A 21 -7.62 -0.64 5.56
CA LYS A 21 -7.87 -1.41 4.34
C LYS A 21 -6.58 -1.71 3.60
N ILE A 22 -5.73 -0.71 3.45
CA ILE A 22 -4.45 -0.86 2.76
C ILE A 22 -3.54 -1.83 3.52
N MET A 23 -3.48 -1.71 4.85
CA MET A 23 -2.66 -2.62 5.65
C MET A 23 -3.14 -4.07 5.55
N ASN A 24 -4.46 -4.28 5.54
CA ASN A 24 -5.02 -5.61 5.35
C ASN A 24 -4.70 -6.17 3.97
N LEU A 25 -4.76 -5.33 2.95
CA LEU A 25 -4.41 -5.75 1.59
C LEU A 25 -2.92 -6.04 1.44
N LEU A 26 -2.06 -5.29 2.13
CA LEU A 26 -0.63 -5.57 2.17
C LEU A 26 -0.36 -6.93 2.82
N ASP A 27 -1.06 -7.23 3.91
CA ASP A 27 -0.92 -8.52 4.58
C ASP A 27 -1.31 -9.66 3.64
N ALA A 28 -2.42 -9.51 2.94
CA ALA A 28 -2.87 -10.50 1.97
C ALA A 28 -1.89 -10.63 0.81
N TYR A 29 -1.32 -9.51 0.36
CA TYR A 29 -0.33 -9.50 -0.70
C TYR A 29 0.91 -10.33 -0.32
N TRP A 30 1.46 -10.09 0.87
CA TRP A 30 2.63 -10.83 1.35
C TRP A 30 2.31 -12.29 1.59
N THR A 31 1.15 -12.57 2.18
CA THR A 31 0.72 -13.94 2.49
C THR A 31 0.53 -14.77 1.22
N SER A 32 0.07 -14.13 0.15
CA SER A 32 -0.15 -14.80 -1.14
C SER A 32 1.09 -14.83 -2.03
N TYR A 33 2.22 -14.35 -1.52
CA TYR A 33 3.47 -14.23 -2.29
C TYR A 33 3.31 -13.36 -3.53
N GLY A 34 2.52 -12.30 -3.38
CA GLY A 34 2.32 -11.35 -4.47
C GLY A 34 1.38 -11.83 -5.57
N ALA A 35 0.39 -12.65 -5.21
CA ALA A 35 -0.59 -13.12 -6.17
C ALA A 35 -1.24 -11.97 -6.93
N GLU A 36 -1.55 -12.20 -8.20
CA GLU A 36 -2.05 -11.17 -9.10
C GLU A 36 -3.32 -10.50 -8.59
N ASP A 37 -4.26 -11.27 -8.04
CA ASP A 37 -5.52 -10.71 -7.55
C ASP A 37 -5.30 -9.76 -6.36
N GLU A 38 -4.47 -10.17 -5.42
CA GLU A 38 -4.15 -9.35 -4.26
C GLU A 38 -3.35 -8.12 -4.65
N ALA A 39 -2.44 -8.28 -5.60
CA ALA A 39 -1.66 -7.15 -6.11
C ALA A 39 -2.56 -6.11 -6.78
N ALA A 40 -3.53 -6.57 -7.57
CA ALA A 40 -4.47 -5.68 -8.26
C ALA A 40 -5.35 -4.93 -7.27
N GLU A 41 -5.86 -5.62 -6.26
CA GLU A 41 -6.69 -4.97 -5.22
C GLU A 41 -5.90 -3.92 -4.46
N LEU A 42 -4.67 -4.24 -4.10
CA LEU A 42 -3.80 -3.30 -3.39
C LEU A 42 -3.50 -2.08 -4.25
N ALA A 43 -3.14 -2.30 -5.52
CA ALA A 43 -2.85 -1.21 -6.45
C ALA A 43 -4.05 -0.28 -6.61
N GLU A 44 -5.24 -0.84 -6.70
CA GLU A 44 -6.47 -0.06 -6.82
C GLU A 44 -6.73 0.77 -5.56
N ALA A 45 -6.50 0.19 -4.39
CA ALA A 45 -6.75 0.86 -3.12
C ALA A 45 -5.81 2.05 -2.90
N ILE A 46 -4.59 1.97 -3.39
CA ILE A 46 -3.58 3.03 -3.18
C ILE A 46 -3.57 4.08 -4.29
N GLU A 47 -4.22 3.82 -5.42
CA GLU A 47 -4.25 4.74 -6.55
C GLU A 47 -4.74 6.14 -6.19
N PRO A 48 -5.84 6.31 -5.43
CA PRO A 48 -6.31 7.64 -5.06
C PRO A 48 -5.30 8.48 -4.29
N TYR A 49 -4.31 7.84 -3.70
CA TYR A 49 -3.29 8.53 -2.91
C TYR A 49 -2.01 8.77 -3.69
N GLY A 50 -2.01 8.43 -4.97
CA GLY A 50 -0.85 8.64 -5.83
C GLY A 50 0.31 7.69 -5.55
N LEU A 51 0.03 6.54 -4.96
CA LEU A 51 1.05 5.54 -4.67
C LEU A 51 1.03 4.41 -5.69
N THR A 52 2.20 3.85 -5.95
CA THR A 52 2.33 2.67 -6.80
C THR A 52 2.53 1.44 -5.94
N LEU A 53 2.30 0.27 -6.52
CA LEU A 53 2.50 -0.99 -5.80
C LEU A 53 3.95 -1.12 -5.33
N GLU A 54 4.90 -0.74 -6.17
CA GLU A 54 6.31 -0.77 -5.80
C GLU A 54 6.61 0.11 -4.59
N GLU A 55 6.04 1.32 -4.58
CA GLU A 55 6.25 2.25 -3.48
C GLU A 55 5.70 1.72 -2.16
N ILE A 56 4.47 1.22 -2.17
CA ILE A 56 3.84 0.77 -0.93
C ILE A 56 4.49 -0.50 -0.38
N THR A 57 4.90 -1.41 -1.26
CA THR A 57 5.56 -2.63 -0.81
C THR A 57 6.96 -2.33 -0.27
N GLN A 58 7.67 -1.41 -0.88
CA GLN A 58 8.97 -0.97 -0.39
C GLN A 58 8.85 -0.31 0.99
N TRP A 59 7.84 0.55 1.16
CA TRP A 59 7.59 1.20 2.44
C TRP A 59 7.28 0.17 3.54
N ASP A 60 6.44 -0.81 3.24
CA ASP A 60 6.05 -1.82 4.22
C ASP A 60 7.20 -2.75 4.58
N ALA A 61 8.15 -2.95 3.70
CA ALA A 61 9.31 -3.81 3.93
C ALA A 61 10.40 -3.15 4.78
N GLU A 62 10.34 -1.84 4.98
CA GLU A 62 11.33 -1.11 5.77
C GLU A 62 11.14 -1.31 7.31
#